data_844cc7323899ad7d0ec72e9835876236
#
_entry.id   844cc7323899ad7d0ec72e9835876236
#
_cell.length_a   1.000
_cell.length_b   1.000
_cell.length_c   1.000
_cell.angle_alpha   90.00
_cell.angle_beta   90.00
_cell.angle_gamma   90.00
#
_symmetry.space_group_name_H-M   'P 1'
#
loop_
_entity.id
_entity.type
_entity.pdbx_description
1 polymer ?
#
loop_
_entity_poly.entity_id
_entity_poly.type
_entity_poly.pdbx_seq_one_letter_code
_entity_poly.pdbx_strand_id
1 'polypeptide(L)'
;ALGLQGAQLDSGVEIFTALWAAFIGLDCSLMEINPLVVTKGDVVIALDAKINFDSNGLFRHPELLELRDESEEDPAEAKASAYNLNYIKLDGNVGCMVNGAGLAMGTMDIIKLKGGEPANFLDVGGVANPETVANGFKIILSDPNVQAILINIFGGIVRCDRVAQGVINAMETIKVEVPVVIRLEGTNAKQASELLKRSPLDFIVANSLNDAAEKAVAATFKGAA
;
A
#
# COMPACT_ATOMS: atom_id res chain seq x y z
N ALA A 1 24.06 -17.60 -24.40
CA ALA A 1 24.24 -17.30 -22.98
C ALA A 1 23.89 -18.50 -22.09
N LEU A 2 22.81 -19.25 -22.41
CA LEU A 2 22.35 -20.42 -21.63
C LEU A 2 23.03 -21.74 -21.99
N GLY A 3 23.88 -21.77 -23.02
CA GLY A 3 24.61 -22.97 -23.45
C GLY A 3 23.77 -24.04 -24.17
N LEU A 4 22.53 -23.73 -24.54
CA LEU A 4 21.64 -24.65 -25.25
C LEU A 4 22.13 -24.91 -26.66
N GLN A 5 22.01 -26.17 -27.16
CA GLN A 5 22.47 -26.61 -28.49
C GLN A 5 21.44 -27.57 -29.12
N GLY A 6 21.43 -27.63 -30.46
CA GLY A 6 20.55 -28.55 -31.20
C GLY A 6 19.09 -28.46 -30.79
N ALA A 7 18.42 -29.57 -30.50
CA ALA A 7 17.03 -29.65 -30.12
C ALA A 7 16.70 -28.84 -28.83
N GLN A 8 17.65 -28.66 -27.94
CA GLN A 8 17.50 -27.81 -26.75
C GLN A 8 17.33 -26.34 -27.14
N LEU A 9 18.04 -25.88 -28.18
CA LEU A 9 17.93 -24.51 -28.65
C LEU A 9 16.55 -24.26 -29.24
N ASP A 10 16.03 -25.18 -30.05
CA ASP A 10 14.71 -25.07 -30.69
C ASP A 10 13.62 -25.02 -29.63
N SER A 11 13.64 -25.95 -28.65
CA SER A 11 12.75 -25.99 -27.52
C SER A 11 12.86 -24.72 -26.61
N GLY A 12 14.08 -24.22 -26.42
CA GLY A 12 14.30 -22.98 -25.69
C GLY A 12 13.70 -21.76 -26.40
N VAL A 13 13.84 -21.67 -27.69
CA VAL A 13 13.25 -20.59 -28.54
C VAL A 13 11.72 -20.62 -28.41
N GLU A 14 11.10 -21.81 -28.48
CA GLU A 14 9.65 -21.97 -28.33
C GLU A 14 9.19 -21.42 -26.96
N ILE A 15 9.86 -21.82 -25.86
CA ILE A 15 9.52 -21.35 -24.51
C ILE A 15 9.66 -19.82 -24.40
N PHE A 16 10.78 -19.24 -24.85
CA PHE A 16 10.97 -17.79 -24.73
C PHE A 16 9.98 -17.00 -25.59
N THR A 17 9.62 -17.54 -26.76
CA THR A 17 8.60 -16.91 -27.61
C THR A 17 7.22 -16.97 -26.94
N ALA A 18 6.87 -18.11 -26.35
CA ALA A 18 5.61 -18.27 -25.61
C ALA A 18 5.55 -17.37 -24.36
N LEU A 19 6.65 -17.27 -23.61
CA LEU A 19 6.76 -16.37 -22.47
C LEU A 19 6.58 -14.91 -22.87
N TRP A 20 7.21 -14.48 -23.96
CA TRP A 20 7.04 -13.13 -24.50
C TRP A 20 5.60 -12.85 -24.91
N ALA A 21 4.98 -13.78 -25.63
CA ALA A 21 3.59 -13.65 -26.04
C ALA A 21 2.64 -13.58 -24.84
N ALA A 22 2.85 -14.40 -23.83
CA ALA A 22 2.08 -14.37 -22.57
C ALA A 22 2.32 -13.06 -21.80
N PHE A 23 3.58 -12.61 -21.67
CA PHE A 23 3.93 -11.38 -20.98
C PHE A 23 3.18 -10.17 -21.55
N ILE A 24 3.21 -10.01 -22.88
CA ILE A 24 2.53 -8.89 -23.54
C ILE A 24 1.02 -9.10 -23.59
N GLY A 25 0.56 -10.34 -23.88
CA GLY A 25 -0.86 -10.63 -24.11
C GLY A 25 -1.71 -10.60 -22.85
N LEU A 26 -1.10 -10.79 -21.68
CA LEU A 26 -1.78 -10.83 -20.37
C LEU A 26 -1.43 -9.64 -19.47
N ASP A 27 -0.80 -8.60 -20.00
CA ASP A 27 -0.35 -7.43 -19.23
C ASP A 27 0.46 -7.82 -17.97
N CYS A 28 1.44 -8.72 -18.14
CA CYS A 28 2.29 -9.13 -17.03
C CYS A 28 3.26 -8.00 -16.63
N SER A 29 3.46 -7.79 -15.34
CA SER A 29 4.49 -6.90 -14.80
C SER A 29 5.79 -7.65 -14.47
N LEU A 30 5.68 -8.96 -14.19
CA LEU A 30 6.80 -9.87 -13.97
C LEU A 30 6.48 -11.24 -14.54
N MET A 31 7.48 -11.88 -15.14
CA MET A 31 7.43 -13.31 -15.50
C MET A 31 8.81 -13.91 -15.28
N GLU A 32 8.91 -14.83 -14.35
CA GLU A 32 10.15 -15.51 -13.97
C GLU A 32 9.95 -17.03 -14.09
N ILE A 33 10.92 -17.69 -14.71
CA ILE A 33 11.00 -19.16 -14.75
C ILE A 33 12.24 -19.59 -13.96
N ASN A 34 12.03 -20.26 -12.85
CA ASN A 34 13.12 -20.71 -11.99
C ASN A 34 12.71 -21.97 -11.19
N PRO A 35 13.25 -23.15 -11.57
CA PRO A 35 14.28 -23.36 -12.60
C PRO A 35 13.70 -23.58 -14.01
N LEU A 36 14.49 -23.18 -15.00
CA LEU A 36 14.38 -23.66 -16.37
C LEU A 36 15.31 -24.88 -16.51
N VAL A 37 14.80 -26.02 -16.90
CA VAL A 37 15.56 -27.28 -16.88
C VAL A 37 15.63 -27.92 -18.27
N VAL A 38 16.75 -28.61 -18.53
CA VAL A 38 16.91 -29.47 -19.71
C VAL A 38 16.70 -30.91 -19.28
N THR A 39 15.77 -31.60 -19.91
CA THR A 39 15.51 -33.02 -19.63
C THR A 39 16.56 -33.94 -20.28
N LYS A 40 16.57 -35.23 -19.86
CA LYS A 40 17.42 -36.24 -20.52
C LYS A 40 17.08 -36.47 -21.99
N GLY A 41 15.93 -36.02 -22.49
CA GLY A 41 15.50 -36.08 -23.86
C GLY A 41 15.76 -34.82 -24.65
N ASP A 42 16.66 -33.94 -24.20
CA ASP A 42 17.03 -32.65 -24.82
C ASP A 42 15.86 -31.68 -25.02
N VAL A 43 14.85 -31.77 -24.16
CA VAL A 43 13.71 -30.80 -24.16
C VAL A 43 13.91 -29.83 -23.00
N VAL A 44 13.74 -28.53 -23.28
CA VAL A 44 13.72 -27.48 -22.26
C VAL A 44 12.31 -27.39 -21.68
N ILE A 45 12.21 -27.34 -20.36
CA ILE A 45 10.94 -27.19 -19.64
C ILE A 45 11.02 -26.10 -18.59
N ALA A 46 9.96 -25.32 -18.44
CA ALA A 46 9.71 -24.49 -17.29
C ALA A 46 9.19 -25.39 -16.16
N LEU A 47 9.98 -25.59 -15.11
CA LEU A 47 9.59 -26.44 -13.99
C LEU A 47 8.68 -25.69 -13.01
N ASP A 48 8.96 -24.41 -12.80
CA ASP A 48 8.18 -23.50 -11.99
C ASP A 48 8.15 -22.11 -12.64
N ALA A 49 7.08 -21.36 -12.38
CA ALA A 49 6.85 -20.04 -12.95
C ALA A 49 6.27 -19.09 -11.91
N LYS A 50 6.85 -17.90 -11.78
CA LYS A 50 6.28 -16.79 -11.05
C LYS A 50 5.79 -15.73 -12.03
N ILE A 51 4.49 -15.44 -11.97
CA ILE A 51 3.86 -14.49 -12.88
C ILE A 51 3.08 -13.47 -12.05
N ASN A 52 3.37 -12.17 -12.26
CA ASN A 52 2.61 -11.07 -11.71
C ASN A 52 1.93 -10.32 -12.86
N PHE A 53 0.65 -10.05 -12.72
CA PHE A 53 -0.12 -9.25 -13.67
C PHE A 53 -0.15 -7.79 -13.24
N ASP A 54 -0.19 -6.87 -14.21
CA ASP A 54 -0.47 -5.47 -13.91
C ASP A 54 -1.93 -5.31 -13.49
N SER A 55 -2.16 -4.97 -12.23
CA SER A 55 -3.51 -4.77 -11.71
C SER A 55 -4.31 -3.69 -12.45
N ASN A 56 -3.63 -2.71 -13.05
CA ASN A 56 -4.25 -1.69 -13.89
C ASN A 56 -4.71 -2.24 -15.25
N GLY A 57 -4.19 -3.38 -15.67
CA GLY A 57 -4.57 -4.08 -16.90
C GLY A 57 -5.68 -5.13 -16.72
N LEU A 58 -5.92 -5.60 -15.50
CA LEU A 58 -6.82 -6.74 -15.23
C LEU A 58 -8.26 -6.55 -15.72
N PHE A 59 -8.74 -5.32 -15.87
CA PHE A 59 -10.07 -5.08 -16.46
C PHE A 59 -10.21 -5.60 -17.91
N ARG A 60 -9.10 -5.83 -18.61
CA ARG A 60 -9.05 -6.43 -19.95
C ARG A 60 -9.00 -7.95 -19.92
N HIS A 61 -8.72 -8.53 -18.76
CA HIS A 61 -8.49 -9.96 -18.53
C HIS A 61 -9.35 -10.49 -17.40
N PRO A 62 -10.70 -10.46 -17.53
CA PRO A 62 -11.59 -10.91 -16.46
C PRO A 62 -11.38 -12.37 -16.06
N GLU A 63 -10.87 -13.22 -17.00
CA GLU A 63 -10.52 -14.61 -16.74
C GLU A 63 -9.38 -14.79 -15.75
N LEU A 64 -8.47 -13.81 -15.66
CA LEU A 64 -7.36 -13.85 -14.68
C LEU A 64 -7.83 -13.55 -13.26
N LEU A 65 -8.95 -12.83 -13.09
CA LEU A 65 -9.53 -12.58 -11.77
C LEU A 65 -10.03 -13.87 -11.10
N GLU A 66 -10.44 -14.88 -11.90
CA GLU A 66 -10.87 -16.17 -11.41
C GLU A 66 -9.71 -17.02 -10.86
N LEU A 67 -8.46 -16.68 -11.23
CA LEU A 67 -7.25 -17.34 -10.76
C LEU A 67 -6.69 -16.73 -9.47
N ARG A 68 -7.29 -15.64 -8.98
CA ARG A 68 -6.85 -14.99 -7.75
C ARG A 68 -7.05 -15.90 -6.56
N ASP A 69 -5.97 -16.16 -5.83
CA ASP A 69 -6.00 -16.88 -4.57
C ASP A 69 -5.76 -15.90 -3.42
N GLU A 70 -6.84 -15.48 -2.78
CA GLU A 70 -6.78 -14.55 -1.65
C GLU A 70 -6.06 -15.15 -0.42
N SER A 71 -5.90 -16.47 -0.35
CA SER A 71 -5.17 -17.11 0.75
C SER A 71 -3.67 -16.91 0.70
N GLU A 72 -3.13 -16.57 -0.48
CA GLU A 72 -1.70 -16.25 -0.70
C GLU A 72 -1.41 -14.76 -0.53
N GLU A 73 -2.42 -13.90 -0.39
CA GLU A 73 -2.25 -12.46 -0.18
C GLU A 73 -2.12 -12.11 1.30
N ASP A 74 -1.46 -10.99 1.61
CA ASP A 74 -1.51 -10.45 2.97
C ASP A 74 -2.97 -10.08 3.31
N PRO A 75 -3.51 -10.55 4.45
CA PRO A 75 -4.92 -10.32 4.81
C PRO A 75 -5.31 -8.84 4.91
N ALA A 76 -4.36 -7.95 5.24
CA ALA A 76 -4.61 -6.51 5.31
C ALA A 76 -4.67 -5.90 3.90
N GLU A 77 -3.83 -6.38 2.96
CA GLU A 77 -3.82 -5.96 1.55
C GLU A 77 -5.09 -6.43 0.83
N ALA A 78 -5.49 -7.70 1.01
CA ALA A 78 -6.73 -8.24 0.49
C ALA A 78 -7.95 -7.45 0.99
N LYS A 79 -8.00 -7.14 2.29
CA LYS A 79 -9.05 -6.33 2.89
C LYS A 79 -9.06 -4.89 2.36
N ALA A 80 -7.91 -4.28 2.14
CA ALA A 80 -7.79 -2.93 1.58
C ALA A 80 -8.31 -2.88 0.15
N SER A 81 -7.99 -3.88 -0.68
CA SER A 81 -8.48 -4.00 -2.05
C SER A 81 -10.01 -4.01 -2.12
N ALA A 82 -10.71 -4.66 -1.18
CA ALA A 82 -12.16 -4.67 -1.10
C ALA A 82 -12.78 -3.27 -0.90
N TYR A 83 -12.00 -2.31 -0.36
CA TYR A 83 -12.40 -0.91 -0.18
C TYR A 83 -11.78 0.05 -1.21
N ASN A 84 -11.16 -0.47 -2.28
CA ASN A 84 -10.43 0.30 -3.29
C ASN A 84 -9.32 1.18 -2.68
N LEU A 85 -8.64 0.67 -1.66
CA LEU A 85 -7.48 1.29 -1.04
C LEU A 85 -6.21 0.64 -1.55
N ASN A 86 -5.21 1.46 -1.89
CA ASN A 86 -3.85 0.98 -2.18
C ASN A 86 -3.08 0.86 -0.86
N TYR A 87 -2.96 -0.36 -0.36
CA TYR A 87 -2.26 -0.68 0.88
C TYR A 87 -1.14 -1.68 0.61
N ILE A 88 0.03 -1.43 1.21
CA ILE A 88 1.15 -2.38 1.23
C ILE A 88 1.65 -2.42 2.67
N LYS A 89 1.73 -3.62 3.22
CA LYS A 89 2.27 -3.84 4.56
C LYS A 89 3.79 -3.70 4.57
N LEU A 90 4.34 -3.06 5.61
CA LEU A 90 5.76 -2.93 5.88
C LEU A 90 6.07 -3.34 7.33
N ASP A 91 7.35 -3.45 7.69
CA ASP A 91 7.78 -3.96 8.99
C ASP A 91 8.02 -2.85 10.05
N GLY A 92 7.38 -1.69 9.90
CA GLY A 92 7.60 -0.56 10.78
C GLY A 92 6.63 -0.43 11.94
N ASN A 93 6.68 0.74 12.60
CA ASN A 93 5.87 1.06 13.78
C ASN A 93 5.07 2.37 13.65
N VAL A 94 5.23 3.11 12.56
CA VAL A 94 4.44 4.31 12.26
C VAL A 94 3.46 3.99 11.14
N GLY A 95 2.19 3.86 11.47
CA GLY A 95 1.12 3.71 10.49
C GLY A 95 0.95 4.98 9.66
N CYS A 96 0.82 4.84 8.34
CA CYS A 96 0.73 5.95 7.40
C CYS A 96 -0.61 5.95 6.66
N MET A 97 -1.30 7.11 6.63
CA MET A 97 -2.45 7.35 5.79
C MET A 97 -2.25 8.65 5.00
N VAL A 98 -2.18 8.54 3.69
CA VAL A 98 -1.80 9.65 2.82
C VAL A 98 -2.70 9.67 1.57
N ASN A 99 -2.87 10.81 0.93
CA ASN A 99 -3.51 10.89 -0.37
C ASN A 99 -2.48 11.15 -1.48
N GLY A 100 -2.42 10.21 -2.40
CA GLY A 100 -1.50 10.21 -3.53
C GLY A 100 -0.18 9.51 -3.24
N ALA A 101 0.22 8.60 -4.13
CA ALA A 101 1.37 7.72 -3.98
C ALA A 101 2.69 8.48 -3.79
N GLY A 102 2.91 9.61 -4.51
CA GLY A 102 4.11 10.43 -4.36
C GLY A 102 4.23 11.05 -2.98
N LEU A 103 3.11 11.57 -2.41
CA LEU A 103 3.10 12.11 -1.06
C LEU A 103 3.29 10.99 -0.02
N ALA A 104 2.74 9.80 -0.26
CA ALA A 104 2.92 8.65 0.62
C ALA A 104 4.39 8.22 0.68
N MET A 105 5.07 8.08 -0.45
CA MET A 105 6.50 7.78 -0.50
C MET A 105 7.33 8.84 0.22
N GLY A 106 7.10 10.13 -0.08
CA GLY A 106 7.81 11.22 0.61
C GLY A 106 7.52 11.29 2.11
N THR A 107 6.33 10.86 2.55
CA THR A 107 5.99 10.77 3.98
C THR A 107 6.77 9.64 4.64
N MET A 108 6.87 8.48 4.00
CA MET A 108 7.67 7.36 4.51
C MET A 108 9.16 7.70 4.57
N ASP A 109 9.70 8.38 3.56
CA ASP A 109 11.10 8.81 3.54
C ASP A 109 11.42 9.76 4.70
N ILE A 110 10.52 10.73 4.97
CA ILE A 110 10.77 11.68 6.07
C ILE A 110 10.63 11.01 7.45
N ILE A 111 9.74 10.01 7.61
CA ILE A 111 9.65 9.19 8.83
C ILE A 111 10.98 8.48 9.07
N LYS A 112 11.54 7.82 8.05
CA LYS A 112 12.86 7.18 8.15
C LYS A 112 13.98 8.16 8.46
N LEU A 113 13.99 9.33 7.83
CA LEU A 113 14.95 10.39 8.12
C LEU A 113 14.90 10.87 9.58
N LYS A 114 13.72 10.79 10.23
CA LYS A 114 13.53 11.14 11.64
C LYS A 114 13.78 9.97 12.60
N GLY A 115 14.24 8.82 12.10
CA GLY A 115 14.59 7.64 12.89
C GLY A 115 13.40 6.74 13.24
N GLY A 116 12.28 6.89 12.56
CA GLY A 116 11.13 5.98 12.65
C GLY A 116 11.10 5.00 11.48
N GLU A 117 10.22 4.00 11.57
CA GLU A 117 10.00 3.02 10.50
C GLU A 117 8.52 3.00 10.09
N PRO A 118 8.19 3.25 8.81
CA PRO A 118 6.80 3.18 8.34
C PRO A 118 6.28 1.74 8.39
N ALA A 119 5.09 1.55 8.96
CA ALA A 119 4.43 0.26 9.09
C ALA A 119 3.67 -0.15 7.83
N ASN A 120 3.34 0.81 6.98
CA ASN A 120 2.59 0.58 5.75
C ASN A 120 2.74 1.73 4.77
N PHE A 121 2.51 1.42 3.48
CA PHE A 121 2.07 2.37 2.48
C PHE A 121 0.53 2.35 2.46
N LEU A 122 -0.13 3.49 2.49
CA LEU A 122 -1.57 3.60 2.23
C LEU A 122 -1.88 4.91 1.53
N ASP A 123 -2.39 4.78 0.30
CA ASP A 123 -2.96 5.87 -0.47
C ASP A 123 -4.50 5.77 -0.47
N VAL A 124 -5.15 6.77 0.12
CA VAL A 124 -6.62 6.85 0.14
C VAL A 124 -7.22 7.42 -1.14
N GLY A 125 -6.36 7.72 -2.13
CA GLY A 125 -6.75 8.24 -3.44
C GLY A 125 -7.29 9.66 -3.45
N GLY A 126 -7.65 10.13 -4.64
CA GLY A 126 -8.16 11.51 -4.87
C GLY A 126 -9.64 11.69 -4.53
N VAL A 127 -10.37 10.62 -4.22
CA VAL A 127 -11.83 10.64 -3.94
C VAL A 127 -12.12 10.19 -2.50
N ALA A 128 -11.15 10.38 -1.59
CA ALA A 128 -11.29 9.98 -0.20
C ALA A 128 -12.59 10.51 0.41
N ASN A 129 -13.45 9.59 0.81
CA ASN A 129 -14.70 9.86 1.53
C ASN A 129 -14.56 9.36 2.99
N PRO A 130 -15.48 9.73 3.90
CA PRO A 130 -15.40 9.33 5.30
C PRO A 130 -15.34 7.81 5.53
N GLU A 131 -16.02 7.03 4.70
CA GLU A 131 -16.05 5.56 4.82
C GLU A 131 -14.71 4.95 4.40
N THR A 132 -14.14 5.38 3.27
CA THR A 132 -12.82 4.95 2.77
C THR A 132 -11.73 5.26 3.81
N VAL A 133 -11.76 6.48 4.38
CA VAL A 133 -10.82 6.91 5.43
C VAL A 133 -10.99 6.06 6.69
N ALA A 134 -12.23 5.80 7.13
CA ALA A 134 -12.49 4.97 8.29
C ALA A 134 -12.00 3.53 8.11
N ASN A 135 -12.19 2.94 6.94
CA ASN A 135 -11.72 1.59 6.65
C ASN A 135 -10.18 1.51 6.57
N GLY A 136 -9.54 2.49 5.93
CA GLY A 136 -8.08 2.59 5.94
C GLY A 136 -7.51 2.70 7.35
N PHE A 137 -8.13 3.51 8.20
CA PHE A 137 -7.75 3.66 9.59
C PHE A 137 -7.87 2.35 10.39
N LYS A 138 -8.97 1.59 10.17
CA LYS A 138 -9.17 0.26 10.77
C LYS A 138 -8.11 -0.75 10.34
N ILE A 139 -7.71 -0.70 9.05
CA ILE A 139 -6.68 -1.59 8.52
C ILE A 139 -5.34 -1.31 9.18
N ILE A 140 -4.93 -0.03 9.27
CA ILE A 140 -3.69 0.36 9.94
C ILE A 140 -3.69 -0.13 11.40
N LEU A 141 -4.80 0.08 12.14
CA LEU A 141 -4.92 -0.33 13.54
C LEU A 141 -4.98 -1.86 13.75
N SER A 142 -5.21 -2.63 12.70
CA SER A 142 -5.18 -4.09 12.79
C SER A 142 -3.75 -4.66 12.86
N ASP A 143 -2.73 -3.87 12.53
CA ASP A 143 -1.34 -4.25 12.70
C ASP A 143 -0.88 -3.96 14.15
N PRO A 144 -0.54 -5.01 14.94
CA PRO A 144 -0.12 -4.86 16.33
C PRO A 144 1.23 -4.14 16.49
N ASN A 145 2.02 -4.01 15.42
CA ASN A 145 3.30 -3.30 15.45
C ASN A 145 3.13 -1.78 15.41
N VAL A 146 1.96 -1.27 15.02
CA VAL A 146 1.69 0.16 14.92
C VAL A 146 1.63 0.78 16.32
N GLN A 147 2.54 1.72 16.59
CA GLN A 147 2.66 2.45 17.84
C GLN A 147 2.24 3.92 17.76
N ALA A 148 2.16 4.46 16.55
CA ALA A 148 1.62 5.78 16.25
C ALA A 148 1.09 5.81 14.83
N ILE A 149 0.14 6.70 14.54
CA ILE A 149 -0.40 6.89 13.20
C ILE A 149 -0.11 8.31 12.72
N LEU A 150 0.40 8.44 11.49
CA LEU A 150 0.54 9.71 10.79
C LEU A 150 -0.45 9.79 9.64
N ILE A 151 -1.39 10.73 9.74
CA ILE A 151 -2.32 11.10 8.67
C ILE A 151 -1.78 12.36 8.02
N ASN A 152 -1.37 12.26 6.76
CA ASN A 152 -0.81 13.37 6.01
C ASN A 152 -1.58 13.59 4.72
N ILE A 153 -2.42 14.63 4.70
CA ILE A 153 -3.29 14.95 3.57
C ILE A 153 -2.90 16.30 2.98
N PHE A 154 -2.68 16.29 1.68
CA PHE A 154 -2.59 17.51 0.90
C PHE A 154 -3.84 17.64 0.01
N GLY A 155 -4.71 18.55 0.37
CA GLY A 155 -6.00 18.75 -0.27
C GLY A 155 -5.88 19.59 -1.55
N GLY A 156 -5.74 18.90 -2.68
CA GLY A 156 -6.08 19.47 -3.98
C GLY A 156 -7.53 19.12 -4.30
N ILE A 157 -7.75 17.94 -4.87
CA ILE A 157 -9.09 17.36 -5.13
C ILE A 157 -9.71 16.84 -3.83
N VAL A 158 -8.91 16.19 -2.97
CA VAL A 158 -9.34 15.71 -1.66
C VAL A 158 -9.65 16.89 -0.74
N ARG A 159 -10.77 16.85 -0.07
CA ARG A 159 -11.20 17.87 0.89
C ARG A 159 -10.79 17.45 2.30
N CYS A 160 -9.96 18.27 2.94
CA CYS A 160 -9.45 18.02 4.29
C CYS A 160 -10.58 17.86 5.33
N ASP A 161 -11.66 18.61 5.22
CA ASP A 161 -12.81 18.52 6.13
C ASP A 161 -13.51 17.15 6.07
N ARG A 162 -13.59 16.52 4.88
CA ARG A 162 -14.13 15.17 4.73
C ARG A 162 -13.21 14.11 5.35
N VAL A 163 -11.92 14.27 5.18
CA VAL A 163 -10.94 13.37 5.80
C VAL A 163 -10.99 13.49 7.32
N ALA A 164 -10.99 14.72 7.86
CA ALA A 164 -11.11 14.95 9.29
C ALA A 164 -12.38 14.30 9.87
N GLN A 165 -13.53 14.46 9.19
CA GLN A 165 -14.78 13.82 9.61
C GLN A 165 -14.69 12.29 9.57
N GLY A 166 -14.06 11.72 8.53
CA GLY A 166 -13.84 10.28 8.43
C GLY A 166 -12.98 9.71 9.56
N VAL A 167 -11.92 10.42 9.93
CA VAL A 167 -11.06 10.05 11.06
C VAL A 167 -11.83 10.13 12.37
N ILE A 168 -12.57 11.22 12.62
CA ILE A 168 -13.41 11.38 13.83
C ILE A 168 -14.41 10.22 13.93
N ASN A 169 -15.15 9.94 12.85
CA ASN A 169 -16.14 8.86 12.84
C ASN A 169 -15.50 7.49 13.10
N ALA A 170 -14.30 7.24 12.56
CA ALA A 170 -13.57 6.01 12.81
C ALA A 170 -13.20 5.88 14.29
N MET A 171 -12.64 6.92 14.86
CA MET A 171 -12.21 6.92 16.26
C MET A 171 -13.36 6.89 17.28
N GLU A 172 -14.55 7.35 16.91
CA GLU A 172 -15.77 7.19 17.74
C GLU A 172 -16.28 5.74 17.77
N THR A 173 -16.00 4.97 16.70
CA THR A 173 -16.47 3.59 16.56
C THR A 173 -15.44 2.53 16.92
N ILE A 174 -14.16 2.92 17.02
CA ILE A 174 -13.04 2.04 17.29
C ILE A 174 -12.29 2.58 18.51
N LYS A 175 -11.93 1.70 19.43
CA LYS A 175 -11.02 2.05 20.51
C LYS A 175 -9.61 2.26 19.92
N VAL A 176 -9.15 3.51 19.88
CA VAL A 176 -7.81 3.87 19.40
C VAL A 176 -6.91 4.06 20.62
N GLU A 177 -5.89 3.21 20.75
CA GLU A 177 -4.96 3.21 21.87
C GLU A 177 -3.60 3.83 21.51
N VAL A 178 -3.39 4.14 20.24
CA VAL A 178 -2.15 4.74 19.75
C VAL A 178 -2.31 6.22 19.42
N PRO A 179 -1.27 7.04 19.63
CA PRO A 179 -1.29 8.45 19.25
C PRO A 179 -1.56 8.65 17.75
N VAL A 180 -2.40 9.64 17.43
CA VAL A 180 -2.73 10.01 16.04
C VAL A 180 -2.21 11.42 15.76
N VAL A 181 -1.22 11.49 14.86
CA VAL A 181 -0.67 12.75 14.35
C VAL A 181 -1.36 13.09 13.04
N ILE A 182 -1.85 14.33 12.91
CA ILE A 182 -2.59 14.77 11.72
C ILE A 182 -1.97 16.03 11.15
N ARG A 183 -1.65 15.99 9.85
CA ARG A 183 -1.33 17.13 9.02
C ARG A 183 -2.34 17.24 7.88
N LEU A 184 -3.07 18.33 7.85
CA LEU A 184 -4.04 18.64 6.80
C LEU A 184 -3.69 19.98 6.18
N GLU A 185 -3.43 19.99 4.88
CA GLU A 185 -3.08 21.19 4.11
C GLU A 185 -3.87 21.25 2.80
N GLY A 186 -4.19 22.46 2.33
CA GLY A 186 -4.93 22.68 1.08
C GLY A 186 -6.42 22.90 1.28
N THR A 187 -7.24 22.31 0.40
CA THR A 187 -8.70 22.58 0.32
C THR A 187 -9.41 22.26 1.65
N ASN A 188 -10.03 23.28 2.25
CA ASN A 188 -10.78 23.20 3.50
C ASN A 188 -9.93 22.78 4.74
N ALA A 189 -8.62 23.05 4.73
CA ALA A 189 -7.74 22.72 5.86
C ALA A 189 -8.14 23.47 7.15
N LYS A 190 -8.62 24.74 7.05
CA LYS A 190 -9.10 25.51 8.20
C LYS A 190 -10.33 24.87 8.84
N GLN A 191 -11.32 24.51 8.02
CA GLN A 191 -12.53 23.81 8.49
C GLN A 191 -12.20 22.48 9.12
N ALA A 192 -11.28 21.71 8.53
CA ALA A 192 -10.78 20.47 9.08
C ALA A 192 -10.12 20.66 10.46
N SER A 193 -9.26 21.68 10.59
CA SER A 193 -8.63 22.02 11.87
C SER A 193 -9.66 22.39 12.95
N GLU A 194 -10.72 23.11 12.59
CA GLU A 194 -11.80 23.44 13.53
C GLU A 194 -12.60 22.19 13.95
N LEU A 195 -12.87 21.27 13.02
CA LEU A 195 -13.54 20.00 13.33
C LEU A 195 -12.70 19.17 14.32
N LEU A 196 -11.40 19.00 14.06
CA LEU A 196 -10.50 18.27 14.96
C LEU A 196 -10.43 18.90 16.36
N LYS A 197 -10.36 20.24 16.45
CA LYS A 197 -10.32 20.95 17.74
C LYS A 197 -11.62 20.82 18.57
N ARG A 198 -12.77 20.66 17.91
CA ARG A 198 -14.08 20.49 18.57
C ARG A 198 -14.35 19.03 18.93
N SER A 199 -13.62 18.11 18.37
CA SER A 199 -13.72 16.68 18.70
C SER A 199 -13.24 16.46 20.14
N PRO A 200 -13.87 15.55 20.90
CA PRO A 200 -13.39 15.13 22.23
C PRO A 200 -12.18 14.22 22.15
N LEU A 201 -11.69 13.92 20.95
CA LEU A 201 -10.57 13.00 20.69
C LEU A 201 -9.24 13.75 20.70
N ASP A 202 -8.20 13.12 21.23
CA ASP A 202 -6.87 13.69 21.28
C ASP A 202 -6.13 13.49 19.94
N PHE A 203 -5.93 14.60 19.21
CA PHE A 203 -5.13 14.64 17.99
C PHE A 203 -3.88 15.50 18.20
N ILE A 204 -2.75 14.99 17.69
CA ILE A 204 -1.51 15.76 17.63
C ILE A 204 -1.47 16.45 16.26
N VAL A 205 -1.83 17.75 16.23
CA VAL A 205 -1.84 18.51 14.97
C VAL A 205 -0.43 18.95 14.61
N ALA A 206 -0.07 18.74 13.33
CA ALA A 206 1.21 19.14 12.76
C ALA A 206 1.04 20.24 11.70
N ASN A 207 2.03 21.14 11.61
CA ASN A 207 1.98 22.31 10.74
C ASN A 207 2.82 22.17 9.45
N SER A 208 3.73 21.20 9.41
CA SER A 208 4.54 20.88 8.23
C SER A 208 4.76 19.36 8.16
N LEU A 209 5.23 18.87 7.01
CA LEU A 209 5.56 17.45 6.85
C LEU A 209 6.68 17.03 7.80
N ASN A 210 7.70 17.87 7.97
CA ASN A 210 8.80 17.61 8.89
C ASN A 210 8.32 17.54 10.36
N ASP A 211 7.49 18.49 10.79
CA ASP A 211 6.87 18.52 12.12
C ASP A 211 5.96 17.28 12.34
N ALA A 212 5.25 16.87 11.32
CA ALA A 212 4.39 15.69 11.37
C ALA A 212 5.18 14.40 11.60
N ALA A 213 6.27 14.21 10.86
CA ALA A 213 7.13 13.04 11.00
C ALA A 213 7.85 13.04 12.37
N GLU A 214 8.39 14.17 12.82
CA GLU A 214 9.00 14.29 14.15
C GLU A 214 8.03 13.94 15.27
N LYS A 215 6.81 14.46 15.22
CA LYS A 215 5.76 14.15 16.19
C LYS A 215 5.34 12.69 16.16
N ALA A 216 5.19 12.10 14.96
CA ALA A 216 4.82 10.70 14.82
C ALA A 216 5.89 9.77 15.38
N VAL A 217 7.16 10.00 15.05
CA VAL A 217 8.27 9.22 15.58
C VAL A 217 8.40 9.41 17.10
N ALA A 218 8.32 10.65 17.61
CA ALA A 218 8.36 10.90 19.06
C ALA A 218 7.19 10.23 19.81
N ALA A 219 6.06 10.05 19.16
CA ALA A 219 4.88 9.42 19.75
C ALA A 219 5.04 7.91 19.92
N THR A 220 5.85 7.22 19.09
CA THR A 220 6.13 5.78 19.24
C THR A 220 6.88 5.46 20.54
N PHE A 221 7.71 6.37 21.03
CA PHE A 221 8.47 6.17 22.27
C PHE A 221 7.61 6.37 23.53
N LYS A 222 6.46 7.04 23.45
CA LYS A 222 5.56 7.28 24.58
C LYS A 222 4.59 6.12 24.85
N GLY A 223 4.37 5.26 23.86
CA GLY A 223 3.54 4.06 23.99
C GLY A 223 4.25 2.85 24.59
N ALA A 224 5.55 2.96 24.86
CA ALA A 224 6.39 1.88 25.41
C ALA A 224 6.61 1.97 26.94
N ALA A 225 5.88 2.84 27.65
CA ALA A 225 5.99 3.04 29.09
C ALA A 225 4.77 2.52 29.86
#